data_9a3614d4b1f88c68aa45ae2089dd02e0
#
_entry.id   9a3614d4b1f88c68aa45ae2089dd02e0
#
_cell.length_a   1.000
_cell.length_b   1.000
_cell.length_c   1.000
_cell.angle_alpha   90.00
_cell.angle_beta   90.00
_cell.angle_gamma   90.00
#
_symmetry.space_group_name_H-M   'P 1'
#
loop_
_entity.id
_entity.type
_entity.pdbx_description
1 polymer ?
#
loop_
_entity_poly.entity_id
_entity_poly.type
_entity_poly.pdbx_seq_one_letter_code
_entity_poly.pdbx_strand_id
1 'polypeptide(L)'
;MAETSNIVSFDNEPLMLVDSDDVVIGFKEKAAAHRGNGVLHRAFSIFLFNDQGEVLLQQRSSLKPLWPEYWSNTCCSHPRRGESLTQATQRRLKEELNLESQLTFLFKFQYHAMFNDIGSEHELCSVFVGNATGRPAPDFNPTEIAATAWVSVNTVNEWLNDDNVQTTPWFAMEWKRIKDEFSGQLPLST
;
A
#
# COMPACT_ATOMS: atom_id res chain seq x y z
N MET A 1 32.92 -4.05 0.20
CA MET A 1 32.20 -3.10 -0.67
C MET A 1 30.97 -2.69 0.09
N ALA A 2 30.76 -1.40 0.33
CA ALA A 2 29.63 -0.92 1.11
C ALA A 2 28.36 -1.26 0.36
N GLU A 3 27.48 -2.04 0.97
CA GLU A 3 26.08 -2.15 0.55
C GLU A 3 25.50 -0.74 0.62
N THR A 4 25.27 -0.13 -0.52
CA THR A 4 24.44 1.07 -0.59
C THR A 4 23.07 0.65 -0.08
N SER A 5 22.68 1.18 1.08
CA SER A 5 21.39 0.86 1.69
C SER A 5 20.29 1.19 0.69
N ASN A 6 19.52 0.19 0.28
CA ASN A 6 18.34 0.35 -0.58
C ASN A 6 17.15 0.97 0.20
N ILE A 7 17.46 1.78 1.22
CA ILE A 7 16.42 2.47 2.00
C ILE A 7 15.72 3.49 1.10
N VAL A 8 14.44 3.30 0.90
CA VAL A 8 13.59 4.15 0.04
C VAL A 8 12.49 4.88 0.83
N SER A 9 12.42 4.63 2.15
CA SER A 9 11.47 5.24 3.07
C SER A 9 12.22 5.78 4.29
N PHE A 10 12.03 7.03 4.62
CA PHE A 10 12.77 7.74 5.67
C PHE A 10 11.83 8.29 6.73
N ASP A 11 12.21 8.20 8.00
CA ASP A 11 11.44 8.69 9.15
C ASP A 11 11.21 10.20 9.14
N ASN A 12 12.15 10.95 8.58
CA ASN A 12 12.10 12.40 8.43
C ASN A 12 11.47 12.88 7.10
N GLU A 13 10.96 11.96 6.28
CA GLU A 13 10.25 12.31 5.04
C GLU A 13 9.00 13.12 5.36
N PRO A 14 8.81 14.34 4.77
CA PRO A 14 7.67 15.17 5.06
C PRO A 14 6.40 14.64 4.37
N LEU A 15 5.43 14.17 5.14
CA LEU A 15 4.12 13.79 4.65
C LEU A 15 3.22 15.00 4.48
N MET A 16 2.36 14.98 3.46
CA MET A 16 1.35 16.01 3.21
C MET A 16 0.17 15.80 4.15
N LEU A 17 0.01 16.69 5.14
CA LEU A 17 -1.19 16.74 5.96
C LEU A 17 -2.34 17.32 5.14
N VAL A 18 -3.50 16.69 5.25
CA VAL A 18 -4.70 17.09 4.49
C VAL A 18 -5.91 17.19 5.41
N ASP A 19 -6.92 17.93 4.96
CA ASP A 19 -8.26 17.88 5.54
C ASP A 19 -9.13 16.81 4.83
N SER A 20 -10.40 16.71 5.20
CA SER A 20 -11.36 15.75 4.62
C SER A 20 -11.62 15.98 3.13
N ASP A 21 -11.36 17.18 2.63
CA ASP A 21 -11.54 17.56 1.23
C ASP A 21 -10.26 17.38 0.38
N ASP A 22 -9.22 16.75 0.99
CA ASP A 22 -7.89 16.55 0.40
C ASP A 22 -7.13 17.84 0.09
N VAL A 23 -7.43 18.91 0.80
CA VAL A 23 -6.67 20.14 0.73
C VAL A 23 -5.43 20.02 1.62
N VAL A 24 -4.25 20.34 1.07
CA VAL A 24 -3.01 20.30 1.85
C VAL A 24 -3.00 21.44 2.86
N ILE A 25 -2.96 21.09 4.15
CA ILE A 25 -2.97 22.03 5.28
C ILE A 25 -1.61 22.16 5.96
N GLY A 26 -0.62 21.33 5.58
CA GLY A 26 0.72 21.39 6.15
C GLY A 26 1.56 20.18 5.79
N PHE A 27 2.69 20.05 6.50
CA PHE A 27 3.62 18.93 6.36
C PHE A 27 4.11 18.50 7.74
N LYS A 28 4.37 17.18 7.89
CA LYS A 28 4.92 16.63 9.13
C LYS A 28 5.83 15.47 8.79
N GLU A 29 6.93 15.32 9.53
CA GLU A 29 7.81 14.17 9.39
C GLU A 29 7.04 12.85 9.59
N LYS A 30 7.35 11.86 8.78
CA LYS A 30 6.66 10.56 8.75
C LYS A 30 6.55 9.93 10.12
N ALA A 31 7.67 9.78 10.85
CA ALA A 31 7.64 9.19 12.18
C ALA A 31 6.74 9.96 13.16
N ALA A 32 6.72 11.30 13.06
CA ALA A 32 5.87 12.14 13.90
C ALA A 32 4.39 12.12 13.48
N ALA A 33 4.11 11.95 12.19
CA ALA A 33 2.74 11.85 11.68
C ALA A 33 2.04 10.55 12.09
N HIS A 34 2.79 9.46 12.28
CA HIS A 34 2.27 8.15 12.68
C HIS A 34 2.25 7.91 14.20
N ARG A 35 2.82 8.81 15.00
CA ARG A 35 2.93 8.61 16.46
C ARG A 35 1.57 8.76 17.15
N GLY A 36 1.28 7.84 18.09
CA GLY A 36 0.03 7.84 18.87
C GLY A 36 -1.19 7.72 17.98
N ASN A 37 -2.14 8.65 18.08
CA ASN A 37 -3.35 8.66 17.25
C ASN A 37 -3.11 9.05 15.77
N GLY A 38 -1.88 9.34 15.37
CA GLY A 38 -1.57 9.78 14.02
C GLY A 38 -2.22 11.11 13.62
N VAL A 39 -1.76 11.67 12.51
CA VAL A 39 -2.34 12.88 11.93
C VAL A 39 -2.79 12.56 10.52
N LEU A 40 -3.99 13.02 10.13
CA LEU A 40 -4.52 12.77 8.79
C LEU A 40 -3.55 13.28 7.72
N HIS A 41 -3.12 12.37 6.86
CA HIS A 41 -2.19 12.66 5.78
C HIS A 41 -2.55 11.90 4.51
N ARG A 42 -2.03 12.38 3.37
CA ARG A 42 -2.31 11.81 2.05
C ARG A 42 -1.51 10.54 1.83
N ALA A 43 -2.20 9.50 1.35
CA ALA A 43 -1.62 8.21 1.03
C ALA A 43 -2.19 7.63 -0.27
N PHE A 44 -1.61 6.52 -0.71
CA PHE A 44 -2.14 5.71 -1.79
C PHE A 44 -1.89 4.22 -1.56
N SER A 45 -2.78 3.42 -2.14
CA SER A 45 -2.69 1.96 -2.23
C SER A 45 -2.78 1.50 -3.67
N ILE A 46 -2.05 0.43 -4.01
CA ILE A 46 -2.02 -0.18 -5.33
C ILE A 46 -2.33 -1.65 -5.20
N PHE A 47 -3.17 -2.15 -6.11
CA PHE A 47 -3.45 -3.56 -6.33
C PHE A 47 -3.07 -3.91 -7.76
N LEU A 48 -2.10 -4.79 -7.96
CA LEU A 48 -1.75 -5.33 -9.27
C LEU A 48 -2.37 -6.70 -9.45
N PHE A 49 -3.06 -6.88 -10.57
CA PHE A 49 -3.63 -8.15 -11.00
C PHE A 49 -2.83 -8.70 -12.18
N ASN A 50 -2.77 -10.01 -12.31
CA ASN A 50 -2.19 -10.66 -13.48
C ASN A 50 -3.27 -11.17 -14.45
N ASP A 51 -2.84 -11.72 -15.59
CA ASP A 51 -3.72 -12.24 -16.64
C ASP A 51 -4.57 -13.45 -16.19
N GLN A 52 -4.28 -14.04 -15.02
CA GLN A 52 -5.01 -15.15 -14.42
C GLN A 52 -6.01 -14.69 -13.36
N GLY A 53 -6.14 -13.37 -13.16
CA GLY A 53 -7.02 -12.78 -12.15
C GLY A 53 -6.51 -12.94 -10.72
N GLU A 54 -5.21 -13.22 -10.54
CA GLU A 54 -4.59 -13.21 -9.22
C GLU A 54 -4.09 -11.80 -8.88
N VAL A 55 -4.09 -11.47 -7.60
CA VAL A 55 -3.56 -10.20 -7.07
C VAL A 55 -2.20 -10.41 -6.44
N LEU A 56 -1.28 -9.49 -6.69
CA LEU A 56 0.03 -9.49 -6.04
C LEU A 56 -0.10 -8.90 -4.63
N LEU A 57 0.17 -9.72 -3.63
CA LEU A 57 0.25 -9.30 -2.23
C LEU A 57 1.71 -9.25 -1.78
N GLN A 58 2.00 -8.38 -0.81
CA GLN A 58 3.30 -8.32 -0.14
C GLN A 58 3.16 -8.63 1.35
N GLN A 59 4.14 -9.33 1.90
CA GLN A 59 4.38 -9.37 3.34
C GLN A 59 5.33 -8.25 3.70
N ARG A 60 4.93 -7.38 4.62
CA ARG A 60 5.73 -6.23 5.05
C ARG A 60 7.03 -6.69 5.71
N SER A 61 8.11 -5.96 5.49
CA SER A 61 9.39 -6.26 6.15
C SER A 61 9.26 -6.21 7.68
N SER A 62 10.02 -7.05 8.38
CA SER A 62 10.16 -6.99 9.84
C SER A 62 10.76 -5.66 10.34
N LEU A 63 11.35 -4.87 9.43
CA LEU A 63 11.89 -3.55 9.73
C LEU A 63 10.82 -2.43 9.78
N LYS A 64 9.58 -2.73 9.39
CA LYS A 64 8.50 -1.73 9.43
C LYS A 64 8.08 -1.46 10.87
N PRO A 65 8.00 -0.18 11.31
CA PRO A 65 7.63 0.15 12.69
C PRO A 65 6.18 -0.20 13.03
N LEU A 66 5.28 -0.17 12.04
CA LEU A 66 3.87 -0.50 12.19
C LEU A 66 3.53 -1.69 11.32
N TRP A 67 2.78 -2.67 11.85
CA TRP A 67 2.41 -3.92 11.20
C TRP A 67 3.57 -4.64 10.50
N PRO A 68 4.72 -4.92 11.18
CA PRO A 68 5.78 -5.74 10.63
C PRO A 68 5.26 -7.15 10.34
N GLU A 69 5.70 -7.76 9.23
CA GLU A 69 5.37 -9.13 8.81
C GLU A 69 3.90 -9.39 8.46
N TYR A 70 3.04 -8.38 8.48
CA TYR A 70 1.66 -8.49 8.04
C TYR A 70 1.57 -8.52 6.50
N TRP A 71 0.63 -9.32 5.99
CA TRP A 71 0.27 -9.30 4.57
C TRP A 71 -0.57 -8.07 4.23
N SER A 72 -0.32 -7.51 3.07
CA SER A 72 -0.95 -6.28 2.59
C SER A 72 -1.14 -6.33 1.07
N ASN A 73 -1.83 -5.32 0.53
CA ASN A 73 -1.93 -5.06 -0.90
C ASN A 73 -0.56 -4.91 -1.56
N THR A 74 -0.52 -4.79 -2.88
CA THR A 74 0.73 -4.80 -3.67
C THR A 74 1.73 -3.74 -3.22
N CYS A 75 1.29 -2.50 -3.02
CA CYS A 75 2.13 -1.40 -2.56
C CYS A 75 1.27 -0.34 -1.91
N CYS A 76 1.72 0.25 -0.80
CA CYS A 76 1.10 1.42 -0.18
C CYS A 76 2.17 2.38 0.33
N SER A 77 1.95 3.67 0.11
CA SER A 77 2.91 4.71 0.50
C SER A 77 2.31 6.11 0.42
N HIS A 78 3.16 7.10 0.48
CA HIS A 78 2.82 8.51 0.51
C HIS A 78 3.44 9.25 -0.68
N PRO A 79 2.72 10.21 -1.30
CA PRO A 79 3.32 11.12 -2.27
C PRO A 79 4.24 12.11 -1.55
N ARG A 80 5.37 12.45 -2.16
CA ARG A 80 6.31 13.46 -1.68
C ARG A 80 5.81 14.87 -1.99
N ARG A 81 6.34 15.85 -1.30
CA ARG A 81 6.01 17.26 -1.56
C ARG A 81 6.27 17.62 -3.03
N GLY A 82 5.23 18.12 -3.71
CA GLY A 82 5.30 18.50 -5.13
C GLY A 82 5.13 17.33 -6.11
N GLU A 83 4.96 16.11 -5.61
CA GLU A 83 4.75 14.92 -6.40
C GLU A 83 3.26 14.71 -6.65
N SER A 84 2.88 14.41 -7.88
CA SER A 84 1.51 13.94 -8.18
C SER A 84 1.33 12.50 -7.74
N LEU A 85 0.08 12.07 -7.54
CA LEU A 85 -0.23 10.67 -7.22
C LEU A 85 0.31 9.71 -8.30
N THR A 86 0.21 10.08 -9.58
CA THR A 86 0.75 9.28 -10.69
C THR A 86 2.27 9.09 -10.57
N GLN A 87 3.01 10.16 -10.26
CA GLN A 87 4.46 10.07 -10.07
C GLN A 87 4.80 9.23 -8.83
N ALA A 88 4.10 9.45 -7.72
CA ALA A 88 4.32 8.74 -6.46
C ALA A 88 4.08 7.23 -6.58
N THR A 89 2.98 6.84 -7.21
CA THR A 89 2.61 5.42 -7.39
C THR A 89 3.62 4.69 -8.29
N GLN A 90 4.05 5.30 -9.41
CA GLN A 90 5.07 4.71 -10.28
C GLN A 90 6.43 4.60 -9.57
N ARG A 91 6.85 5.66 -8.89
CA ARG A 91 8.10 5.66 -8.12
C ARG A 91 8.12 4.52 -7.10
N ARG A 92 7.05 4.36 -6.32
CA ARG A 92 7.02 3.34 -5.25
C ARG A 92 6.91 1.92 -5.78
N LEU A 93 6.15 1.67 -6.84
CA LEU A 93 6.17 0.37 -7.52
C LEU A 93 7.59 -0.01 -7.97
N LYS A 94 8.33 0.96 -8.51
CA LYS A 94 9.72 0.74 -8.94
C LYS A 94 10.66 0.53 -7.76
N GLU A 95 10.55 1.36 -6.72
CA GLU A 95 11.42 1.31 -5.54
C GLU A 95 11.21 0.06 -4.68
N GLU A 96 9.97 -0.41 -4.53
CA GLU A 96 9.63 -1.55 -3.67
C GLU A 96 9.66 -2.89 -4.38
N LEU A 97 9.21 -2.94 -5.65
CA LEU A 97 8.93 -4.19 -6.37
C LEU A 97 9.68 -4.31 -7.70
N ASN A 98 10.39 -3.27 -8.12
CA ASN A 98 11.00 -3.16 -9.46
C ASN A 98 10.01 -3.43 -10.61
N LEU A 99 8.74 -3.08 -10.40
CA LEU A 99 7.64 -3.21 -11.36
C LEU A 99 7.20 -1.85 -11.90
N GLU A 100 6.55 -1.90 -13.07
CA GLU A 100 5.87 -0.76 -13.70
C GLU A 100 4.50 -1.25 -14.19
N SER A 101 3.47 -0.40 -14.06
CA SER A 101 2.12 -0.70 -14.53
C SER A 101 1.36 0.58 -14.83
N GLN A 102 0.47 0.53 -15.82
CA GLN A 102 -0.55 1.56 -15.95
C GLN A 102 -1.58 1.39 -14.84
N LEU A 103 -1.81 2.46 -14.08
CA LEU A 103 -2.70 2.44 -12.93
C LEU A 103 -3.97 3.22 -13.22
N THR A 104 -5.10 2.63 -12.83
CA THR A 104 -6.43 3.24 -12.86
C THR A 104 -6.84 3.57 -11.44
N PHE A 105 -7.24 4.84 -11.20
CA PHE A 105 -7.81 5.25 -9.93
C PHE A 105 -9.21 4.62 -9.76
N LEU A 106 -9.49 4.05 -8.59
CA LEU A 106 -10.80 3.51 -8.25
C LEU A 106 -11.60 4.43 -7.32
N PHE A 107 -11.06 4.67 -6.14
CA PHE A 107 -11.73 5.48 -5.12
C PHE A 107 -10.72 6.09 -4.15
N LYS A 108 -11.23 7.02 -3.34
CA LYS A 108 -10.54 7.59 -2.20
C LYS A 108 -11.36 7.35 -0.94
N PHE A 109 -10.70 7.07 0.17
CA PHE A 109 -11.36 6.90 1.46
C PHE A 109 -10.44 7.34 2.59
N GLN A 110 -11.06 7.74 3.70
CA GLN A 110 -10.34 8.02 4.92
C GLN A 110 -10.46 6.84 5.86
N TYR A 111 -9.35 6.48 6.49
CA TYR A 111 -9.35 5.48 7.55
C TYR A 111 -8.39 5.85 8.67
N HIS A 112 -8.63 5.23 9.83
CA HIS A 112 -7.77 5.31 11.00
C HIS A 112 -7.62 3.90 11.58
N ALA A 113 -6.38 3.45 11.74
CA ALA A 113 -6.05 2.16 12.34
C ALA A 113 -4.91 2.34 13.34
N MET A 114 -5.11 1.81 14.55
CA MET A 114 -4.11 1.84 15.62
C MET A 114 -3.31 0.53 15.63
N PHE A 115 -2.00 0.62 15.80
CA PHE A 115 -1.14 -0.54 16.02
C PHE A 115 -0.64 -0.51 17.47
N ASN A 116 -1.40 -1.14 18.36
CA ASN A 116 -1.17 -1.13 19.78
C ASN A 116 -0.99 0.31 20.33
N ASP A 117 -0.07 0.50 21.28
CA ASP A 117 0.31 1.83 21.80
C ASP A 117 1.50 2.44 21.03
N ILE A 118 1.92 1.83 19.91
CA ILE A 118 3.11 2.24 19.16
C ILE A 118 2.81 3.42 18.24
N GLY A 119 1.70 3.35 17.51
CA GLY A 119 1.32 4.37 16.54
C GLY A 119 0.08 3.98 15.72
N SER A 120 -0.19 4.76 14.69
CA SER A 120 -1.36 4.56 13.84
C SER A 120 -1.13 5.02 12.41
N GLU A 121 -1.91 4.46 11.50
CA GLU A 121 -2.16 5.03 10.18
C GLU A 121 -3.46 5.85 10.25
N HIS A 122 -3.38 7.12 9.88
CA HIS A 122 -4.54 7.99 9.74
C HIS A 122 -4.45 8.68 8.38
N GLU A 123 -5.08 8.06 7.40
CA GLU A 123 -4.83 8.38 6.01
C GLU A 123 -6.10 8.76 5.23
N LEU A 124 -5.93 9.70 4.32
CA LEU A 124 -6.79 9.89 3.16
C LEU A 124 -6.14 9.19 1.98
N CYS A 125 -6.55 7.95 1.77
CA CYS A 125 -5.91 7.01 0.85
C CYS A 125 -6.60 6.97 -0.50
N SER A 126 -5.83 7.13 -1.58
CA SER A 126 -6.27 6.96 -2.97
C SER A 126 -5.92 5.54 -3.44
N VAL A 127 -6.92 4.75 -3.84
CA VAL A 127 -6.76 3.35 -4.23
C VAL A 127 -6.71 3.23 -5.75
N PHE A 128 -5.70 2.50 -6.22
CA PHE A 128 -5.44 2.26 -7.64
C PHE A 128 -5.37 0.78 -7.94
N VAL A 129 -5.77 0.41 -9.16
CA VAL A 129 -5.56 -0.93 -9.72
C VAL A 129 -4.71 -0.84 -10.97
N GLY A 130 -3.96 -1.89 -11.24
CA GLY A 130 -3.19 -2.04 -12.47
C GLY A 130 -3.07 -3.49 -12.87
N ASN A 131 -2.50 -3.71 -14.06
CA ASN A 131 -2.28 -5.04 -14.62
C ASN A 131 -0.78 -5.34 -14.74
N ALA A 132 -0.40 -6.56 -14.40
CA ALA A 132 0.93 -7.09 -14.64
C ALA A 132 0.81 -8.28 -15.59
N THR A 133 1.52 -8.23 -16.73
CA THR A 133 1.50 -9.33 -17.71
C THR A 133 2.19 -10.57 -17.12
N GLY A 134 1.51 -11.69 -17.14
CA GLY A 134 2.01 -12.95 -16.58
C GLY A 134 2.06 -12.95 -15.06
N ARG A 135 3.03 -13.69 -14.48
CA ARG A 135 3.30 -13.76 -13.03
C ARG A 135 4.75 -13.34 -12.76
N PRO A 136 5.11 -12.08 -12.94
CA PRO A 136 6.48 -11.66 -12.66
C PRO A 136 6.81 -11.95 -11.20
N ALA A 137 8.01 -12.51 -10.95
CA ALA A 137 8.58 -12.56 -9.61
C ALA A 137 9.21 -11.19 -9.32
N PRO A 138 8.66 -10.38 -8.42
CA PRO A 138 9.22 -9.07 -8.15
C PRO A 138 10.64 -9.19 -7.58
N ASP A 139 11.54 -8.37 -8.07
CA ASP A 139 12.82 -8.09 -7.43
C ASP A 139 12.57 -7.03 -6.34
N PHE A 140 12.04 -7.47 -5.21
CA PHE A 140 11.56 -6.59 -4.18
C PHE A 140 12.66 -6.07 -3.25
N ASN A 141 12.44 -4.88 -2.72
CA ASN A 141 13.33 -4.25 -1.75
C ASN A 141 13.14 -4.86 -0.34
N PRO A 142 14.15 -5.54 0.23
CA PRO A 142 14.01 -6.22 1.52
C PRO A 142 13.84 -5.28 2.72
N THR A 143 14.11 -3.98 2.56
CA THR A 143 13.83 -3.00 3.64
C THR A 143 12.34 -2.68 3.75
N GLU A 144 11.57 -2.93 2.70
CA GLU A 144 10.14 -2.68 2.63
C GLU A 144 9.31 -3.98 2.70
N ILE A 145 9.78 -5.06 2.07
CA ILE A 145 9.05 -6.30 1.80
C ILE A 145 9.86 -7.50 2.25
N ALA A 146 9.23 -8.42 2.97
CA ALA A 146 9.81 -9.71 3.36
C ALA A 146 9.50 -10.83 2.35
N ALA A 147 8.30 -10.81 1.75
CA ALA A 147 7.86 -11.79 0.75
C ALA A 147 6.77 -11.22 -0.15
N THR A 148 6.58 -11.84 -1.31
CA THR A 148 5.46 -11.55 -2.21
C THR A 148 4.76 -12.83 -2.63
N ALA A 149 3.45 -12.74 -2.93
CA ALA A 149 2.66 -13.86 -3.44
C ALA A 149 1.61 -13.37 -4.45
N TRP A 150 1.48 -14.10 -5.56
CA TRP A 150 0.31 -14.02 -6.43
C TRP A 150 -0.79 -14.90 -5.86
N VAL A 151 -1.93 -14.32 -5.52
CA VAL A 151 -3.00 -14.96 -4.75
C VAL A 151 -4.32 -14.79 -5.48
N SER A 152 -5.08 -15.88 -5.60
CA SER A 152 -6.43 -15.82 -6.20
C SER A 152 -7.38 -14.97 -5.35
N VAL A 153 -8.40 -14.41 -5.99
CA VAL A 153 -9.47 -13.65 -5.29
C VAL A 153 -10.11 -14.50 -4.17
N ASN A 154 -10.31 -15.80 -4.39
CA ASN A 154 -10.87 -16.70 -3.39
C ASN A 154 -9.92 -16.87 -2.20
N THR A 155 -8.64 -17.08 -2.46
CA THR A 155 -7.62 -17.20 -1.41
C THR A 155 -7.47 -15.92 -0.60
N VAL A 156 -7.57 -14.74 -1.23
CA VAL A 156 -7.60 -13.46 -0.48
C VAL A 156 -8.79 -13.43 0.48
N ASN A 157 -9.98 -13.86 0.02
CA ASN A 157 -11.15 -13.93 0.89
C ASN A 157 -10.97 -14.91 2.04
N GLU A 158 -10.31 -16.05 1.81
CA GLU A 158 -9.95 -17.00 2.85
C GLU A 158 -8.99 -16.38 3.86
N TRP A 159 -7.90 -15.74 3.39
CA TRP A 159 -6.91 -15.09 4.25
C TRP A 159 -7.51 -14.01 5.15
N LEU A 160 -8.43 -13.20 4.61
CA LEU A 160 -9.08 -12.13 5.37
C LEU A 160 -10.09 -12.65 6.42
N ASN A 161 -10.45 -13.93 6.38
CA ASN A 161 -11.32 -14.59 7.36
C ASN A 161 -10.57 -15.61 8.23
N ASP A 162 -9.26 -15.78 8.06
CA ASP A 162 -8.44 -16.69 8.86
C ASP A 162 -7.64 -15.88 9.89
N ASP A 163 -7.96 -16.04 11.17
CA ASP A 163 -7.27 -15.39 12.28
C ASP A 163 -5.78 -15.72 12.39
N ASN A 164 -5.33 -16.80 11.72
CA ASN A 164 -3.91 -17.18 11.68
C ASN A 164 -3.12 -16.41 10.60
N VAL A 165 -3.80 -15.75 9.66
CA VAL A 165 -3.18 -14.92 8.63
C VAL A 165 -3.26 -13.46 9.03
N GLN A 166 -2.13 -12.89 9.43
CA GLN A 166 -2.09 -11.49 9.80
C GLN A 166 -2.13 -10.61 8.57
N THR A 167 -3.19 -9.83 8.43
CA THR A 167 -3.38 -8.85 7.33
C THR A 167 -3.52 -7.45 7.87
N THR A 168 -3.06 -6.45 7.09
CA THR A 168 -3.19 -5.04 7.50
C THR A 168 -4.65 -4.58 7.45
N PRO A 169 -5.10 -3.71 8.37
CA PRO A 169 -6.49 -3.26 8.43
C PRO A 169 -6.98 -2.58 7.14
N TRP A 170 -6.13 -1.73 6.53
CA TRP A 170 -6.50 -1.03 5.29
C TRP A 170 -6.69 -2.00 4.12
N PHE A 171 -5.84 -3.04 4.00
CA PHE A 171 -6.01 -4.05 2.97
C PHE A 171 -7.39 -4.72 3.05
N ALA A 172 -7.84 -5.09 4.25
CA ALA A 172 -9.16 -5.67 4.45
C ALA A 172 -10.30 -4.71 4.05
N MET A 173 -10.21 -3.43 4.45
CA MET A 173 -11.19 -2.40 4.12
C MET A 173 -11.25 -2.14 2.61
N GLU A 174 -10.09 -1.97 1.98
CA GLU A 174 -9.95 -1.72 0.54
C GLU A 174 -10.43 -2.89 -0.28
N TRP A 175 -10.03 -4.13 0.07
CA TRP A 175 -10.43 -5.34 -0.63
C TRP A 175 -11.94 -5.54 -0.59
N LYS A 176 -12.55 -5.35 0.57
CA LYS A 176 -14.02 -5.41 0.69
C LYS A 176 -14.68 -4.44 -0.28
N ARG A 177 -14.24 -3.19 -0.31
CA ARG A 177 -14.81 -2.16 -1.16
C ARG A 177 -14.56 -2.42 -2.65
N ILE A 178 -13.36 -2.89 -3.02
CA ILE A 178 -13.03 -3.28 -4.39
C ILE A 178 -14.00 -4.35 -4.89
N LYS A 179 -14.27 -5.39 -4.09
CA LYS A 179 -15.20 -6.46 -4.48
C LYS A 179 -16.63 -5.97 -4.61
N ASP A 180 -17.09 -5.19 -3.64
CA ASP A 180 -18.50 -4.80 -3.55
C ASP A 180 -18.87 -3.74 -4.61
N GLU A 181 -17.95 -2.80 -4.92
CA GLU A 181 -18.26 -1.63 -5.73
C GLU A 181 -17.55 -1.61 -7.10
N PHE A 182 -16.40 -2.31 -7.23
CA PHE A 182 -15.51 -2.15 -8.38
C PHE A 182 -15.14 -3.47 -9.08
N SER A 183 -15.78 -4.58 -8.75
CA SER A 183 -15.48 -5.89 -9.34
C SER A 183 -15.49 -5.90 -10.88
N GLY A 184 -16.37 -5.14 -11.51
CA GLY A 184 -16.43 -5.00 -12.97
C GLY A 184 -15.32 -4.14 -13.60
N GLN A 185 -14.48 -3.49 -12.79
CA GLN A 185 -13.34 -2.66 -13.23
C GLN A 185 -11.99 -3.32 -12.99
N LEU A 186 -12.01 -4.50 -12.36
CA LEU A 186 -10.77 -5.25 -12.15
C LEU A 186 -10.30 -5.83 -13.49
N PRO A 187 -8.99 -5.89 -13.72
CA PRO A 187 -8.41 -6.51 -14.91
C PRO A 187 -8.45 -8.05 -14.79
N LEU A 188 -9.64 -8.59 -14.51
CA LEU A 188 -9.87 -10.02 -14.46
C LEU A 188 -10.09 -10.52 -15.88
N SER A 189 -9.43 -11.64 -16.24
CA SER A 189 -9.69 -12.31 -17.53
C SER A 189 -11.16 -12.73 -17.60
N THR A 190 -11.86 -12.29 -18.63
CA THR A 190 -13.19 -12.80 -19.00
C THR A 190 -13.12 -14.21 -19.55
#